data_f8d077c3fab98ed82a0564c32de9e89d
#
_entry.id   f8d077c3fab98ed82a0564c32de9e89d
#
_cell.length_a   1.000
_cell.length_b   1.000
_cell.length_c   1.000
_cell.angle_alpha   90.00
_cell.angle_beta   90.00
_cell.angle_gamma   90.00
#
_symmetry.space_group_name_H-M   'P 1'
#
loop_
_entity.id
_entity.type
_entity.pdbx_description
1 polymer ?
#
loop_
_entity_poly.entity_id
_entity_poly.type
_entity_poly.pdbx_seq_one_letter_code
_entity_poly.pdbx_strand_id
1 'polypeptide(L)'
;MNVSKIKSTEWLVVAGGVLVVIFGLLRWFSWEIDNSGVVIKGKTNAFDYLLTGVVPWLLVGGAALVTVLLASGTIARSRVPWPLVILAATVLGAVLILIRVIISDDPDTTGNVDVDVSRGIGLWLSAVGSIIAAAGAFLTYQANSFDSRTSNPGAAPRPDREIPPTTS
;
A
#
# COMPACT_ATOMS: atom_id res chain seq x y z
N MET A 1 12.50 20.94 3.27
CA MET A 1 12.02 19.73 2.53
C MET A 1 11.49 20.20 1.19
N ASN A 2 12.04 19.69 0.08
CA ASN A 2 11.64 20.15 -1.26
C ASN A 2 10.65 19.11 -1.85
N VAL A 3 9.36 19.31 -1.60
CA VAL A 3 8.27 18.43 -2.02
C VAL A 3 8.07 18.39 -3.55
N SER A 4 8.66 19.35 -4.29
CA SER A 4 8.56 19.44 -5.75
C SER A 4 9.34 18.34 -6.50
N LYS A 5 10.12 17.52 -5.80
CA LYS A 5 10.87 16.39 -6.36
C LYS A 5 10.09 15.07 -6.39
N ILE A 6 8.91 15.02 -5.77
CA ILE A 6 8.06 13.82 -5.76
C ILE A 6 7.43 13.66 -7.14
N LYS A 7 7.66 12.52 -7.79
CA LYS A 7 7.03 12.18 -9.07
C LYS A 7 5.52 12.00 -8.87
N SER A 8 4.71 12.29 -9.89
CA SER A 8 3.24 12.17 -9.81
C SER A 8 2.76 10.78 -9.34
N THR A 9 3.48 9.72 -9.72
CA THR A 9 3.17 8.34 -9.30
C THR A 9 3.48 8.10 -7.82
N GLU A 10 4.52 8.73 -7.27
CA GLU A 10 4.88 8.65 -5.86
C GLU A 10 3.83 9.35 -4.99
N TRP A 11 3.17 10.39 -5.50
CA TRP A 11 2.06 11.07 -4.82
C TRP A 11 0.87 10.14 -4.57
N LEU A 12 0.60 9.18 -5.47
CA LEU A 12 -0.45 8.19 -5.25
C LEU A 12 -0.14 7.28 -4.05
N VAL A 13 1.13 6.89 -3.89
CA VAL A 13 1.56 6.10 -2.72
C VAL A 13 1.35 6.89 -1.43
N VAL A 14 1.78 8.16 -1.43
CA VAL A 14 1.66 9.03 -0.26
C VAL A 14 0.20 9.30 0.07
N ALA A 15 -0.61 9.68 -0.91
CA ALA A 15 -2.04 9.96 -0.71
C ALA A 15 -2.79 8.71 -0.22
N GLY A 16 -2.58 7.56 -0.86
CA GLY A 16 -3.20 6.30 -0.43
C GLY A 16 -2.78 5.89 0.98
N GLY A 17 -1.49 6.05 1.32
CA GLY A 17 -0.99 5.77 2.67
C GLY A 17 -1.57 6.70 3.73
N VAL A 18 -1.68 7.99 3.44
CA VAL A 18 -2.33 8.96 4.34
C VAL A 18 -3.80 8.61 4.56
N LEU A 19 -4.52 8.20 3.51
CA LEU A 19 -5.90 7.72 3.65
C LEU A 19 -5.98 6.50 4.57
N VAL A 20 -5.11 5.51 4.39
CA VAL A 20 -5.08 4.32 5.26
C VAL A 20 -4.79 4.70 6.71
N VAL A 21 -3.85 5.63 6.95
CA VAL A 21 -3.50 6.09 8.30
C VAL A 21 -4.68 6.79 8.97
N ILE A 22 -5.33 7.72 8.28
CA ILE A 22 -6.46 8.48 8.83
C ILE A 22 -7.68 7.56 9.05
N PHE A 23 -8.04 6.78 8.04
CA PHE A 23 -9.25 5.96 8.09
C PHE A 23 -9.07 4.67 8.90
N GLY A 24 -7.85 4.25 9.16
CA GLY A 24 -7.53 3.20 10.13
C GLY A 24 -7.95 3.56 11.56
N LEU A 25 -7.94 4.85 11.90
CA LEU A 25 -8.40 5.37 13.20
C LEU A 25 -9.94 5.44 13.31
N LEU A 26 -10.63 5.43 12.17
CA LEU A 26 -12.08 5.49 12.17
C LEU A 26 -12.69 4.12 12.44
N ARG A 27 -13.99 4.12 12.69
CA ARG A 27 -14.77 2.92 12.94
C ARG A 27 -14.72 1.97 11.75
N TRP A 28 -14.27 0.73 11.99
CA TRP A 28 -14.25 -0.35 11.00
C TRP A 28 -15.49 -1.23 11.11
N PHE A 29 -15.90 -1.55 12.33
CA PHE A 29 -17.13 -2.30 12.59
C PHE A 29 -17.90 -1.66 13.74
N SER A 30 -19.21 -1.85 13.72
CA SER A 30 -20.09 -1.62 14.86
C SER A 30 -20.96 -2.84 15.04
N TRP A 31 -21.17 -3.21 16.30
CA TRP A 31 -22.03 -4.32 16.68
C TRP A 31 -23.05 -3.85 17.69
N GLU A 32 -24.23 -4.43 17.59
CA GLU A 32 -25.36 -4.18 18.46
C GLU A 32 -25.88 -5.53 18.95
N ILE A 33 -25.98 -5.69 20.27
CA ILE A 33 -26.52 -6.88 20.91
C ILE A 33 -27.82 -6.48 21.59
N ASP A 34 -28.93 -7.07 21.20
CA ASP A 34 -30.21 -6.94 21.92
C ASP A 34 -30.42 -8.19 22.79
N ASN A 35 -30.37 -8.00 24.08
CA ASN A 35 -30.65 -9.07 25.02
C ASN A 35 -31.81 -8.64 25.93
N SER A 36 -33.01 -9.12 25.62
CA SER A 36 -34.23 -8.95 26.44
C SER A 36 -34.55 -7.48 26.79
N GLY A 37 -34.35 -6.55 25.81
CA GLY A 37 -34.63 -5.12 26.00
C GLY A 37 -33.45 -4.29 26.53
N VAL A 38 -32.27 -4.92 26.68
CA VAL A 38 -31.02 -4.21 26.95
C VAL A 38 -30.16 -4.20 25.69
N VAL A 39 -30.00 -3.03 25.06
CA VAL A 39 -29.20 -2.85 23.87
C VAL A 39 -27.79 -2.43 24.22
N ILE A 40 -26.81 -3.28 23.90
CA ILE A 40 -25.39 -2.99 24.10
C ILE A 40 -24.76 -2.74 22.73
N LYS A 41 -24.08 -1.58 22.56
CA LYS A 41 -23.43 -1.20 21.32
C LYS A 41 -21.92 -1.08 21.50
N GLY A 42 -21.16 -1.63 20.57
CA GLY A 42 -19.71 -1.49 20.54
C GLY A 42 -19.21 -1.03 19.17
N LYS A 43 -17.97 -0.57 19.14
CA LYS A 43 -17.29 -0.11 17.92
C LYS A 43 -15.86 -0.60 17.97
N THR A 44 -15.34 -1.00 16.80
CA THR A 44 -13.94 -1.40 16.63
C THR A 44 -13.30 -0.60 15.52
N ASN A 45 -11.98 -0.44 15.58
CA ASN A 45 -11.17 0.23 14.58
C ASN A 45 -10.02 -0.70 14.11
N ALA A 46 -9.07 -0.20 13.29
CA ALA A 46 -7.95 -1.02 12.80
C ALA A 46 -7.09 -1.60 13.93
N PHE A 47 -6.98 -0.94 15.08
CA PHE A 47 -6.08 -1.36 16.16
C PHE A 47 -6.62 -2.51 16.99
N ASP A 48 -7.91 -2.80 16.89
CA ASP A 48 -8.53 -3.96 17.52
C ASP A 48 -8.17 -5.28 16.78
N TYR A 49 -7.59 -5.16 15.57
CA TYR A 49 -7.22 -6.28 14.70
C TYR A 49 -5.73 -6.26 14.37
N LEU A 50 -4.92 -7.01 15.11
CA LEU A 50 -3.46 -6.98 14.94
C LEU A 50 -3.03 -7.30 13.50
N LEU A 51 -3.45 -8.43 12.97
CA LEU A 51 -2.96 -8.93 11.67
C LEU A 51 -3.59 -8.19 10.48
N THR A 52 -4.89 -7.95 10.50
CA THR A 52 -5.64 -7.40 9.38
C THR A 52 -5.90 -5.89 9.49
N GLY A 53 -5.52 -5.29 10.62
CA GLY A 53 -5.67 -3.86 10.89
C GLY A 53 -4.32 -3.17 11.12
N VAL A 54 -3.61 -3.53 12.21
CA VAL A 54 -2.34 -2.87 12.58
C VAL A 54 -1.24 -3.14 11.57
N VAL A 55 -1.07 -4.41 11.14
CA VAL A 55 -0.02 -4.77 10.18
C VAL A 55 -0.19 -4.02 8.84
N PRO A 56 -1.34 -4.04 8.16
CA PRO A 56 -1.49 -3.27 6.93
C PRO A 56 -1.40 -1.76 7.15
N TRP A 57 -1.84 -1.25 8.28
CA TRP A 57 -1.70 0.16 8.64
C TRP A 57 -0.22 0.57 8.68
N LEU A 58 0.64 -0.25 9.31
CA LEU A 58 2.10 -0.04 9.35
C LEU A 58 2.75 -0.22 7.98
N LEU A 59 2.34 -1.23 7.20
CA LEU A 59 2.92 -1.51 5.89
C LEU A 59 2.62 -0.38 4.89
N VAL A 60 1.37 0.01 4.76
CA VAL A 60 0.96 1.04 3.78
C VAL A 60 1.38 2.43 4.25
N GLY A 61 1.16 2.76 5.53
CA GLY A 61 1.60 4.02 6.13
C GLY A 61 3.12 4.16 6.15
N GLY A 62 3.83 3.07 6.49
CA GLY A 62 5.29 3.01 6.44
C GLY A 62 5.84 3.16 5.01
N ALA A 63 5.22 2.52 4.02
CA ALA A 63 5.58 2.68 2.61
C ALA A 63 5.43 4.14 2.14
N ALA A 64 4.34 4.82 2.53
CA ALA A 64 4.14 6.24 2.24
C ALA A 64 5.22 7.11 2.89
N LEU A 65 5.54 6.86 4.17
CA LEU A 65 6.61 7.57 4.88
C LEU A 65 7.97 7.36 4.20
N VAL A 66 8.32 6.13 3.88
CA VAL A 66 9.58 5.80 3.17
C VAL A 66 9.64 6.50 1.82
N THR A 67 8.53 6.56 1.07
CA THR A 67 8.46 7.28 -0.21
C THR A 67 8.80 8.76 -0.03
N VAL A 68 8.25 9.42 0.98
CA VAL A 68 8.57 10.83 1.30
C VAL A 68 10.04 10.99 1.71
N LEU A 69 10.58 10.09 2.52
CA LEU A 69 11.99 10.14 2.96
C LEU A 69 12.98 9.92 1.80
N LEU A 70 12.64 9.05 0.84
CA LEU A 70 13.42 8.86 -0.38
C LEU A 70 13.37 10.08 -1.30
N ALA A 71 12.19 10.69 -1.44
CA ALA A 71 12.00 11.89 -2.27
C ALA A 71 12.70 13.11 -1.67
N SER A 72 12.70 13.24 -0.35
CA SER A 72 13.43 14.31 0.36
C SER A 72 14.95 14.13 0.36
N GLY A 73 15.45 12.95 -0.04
CA GLY A 73 16.88 12.63 -0.01
C GLY A 73 17.42 12.30 1.38
N THR A 74 16.56 12.16 2.38
CA THR A 74 16.95 11.79 3.76
C THR A 74 17.50 10.37 3.81
N ILE A 75 16.96 9.48 2.98
CA ILE A 75 17.44 8.10 2.84
C ILE A 75 18.17 7.99 1.49
N ALA A 76 19.41 7.49 1.54
CA ALA A 76 20.16 7.21 0.32
C ALA A 76 19.54 6.04 -0.44
N ARG A 77 19.37 6.19 -1.76
CA ARG A 77 18.95 5.11 -2.68
C ARG A 77 20.08 4.09 -2.88
N SER A 78 20.73 3.63 -1.81
CA SER A 78 21.82 2.67 -1.90
C SER A 78 21.28 1.27 -2.28
N ARG A 79 22.02 0.24 -2.09
CA ARG A 79 21.86 -1.16 -2.53
C ARG A 79 20.46 -1.80 -2.37
N VAL A 80 19.51 -1.14 -1.71
CA VAL A 80 18.15 -1.67 -1.47
C VAL A 80 17.25 -1.34 -2.67
N PRO A 81 16.53 -2.29 -3.25
CA PRO A 81 15.56 -2.05 -4.32
C PRO A 81 14.26 -1.44 -3.74
N TRP A 82 14.33 -0.20 -3.27
CA TRP A 82 13.22 0.50 -2.60
C TRP A 82 11.88 0.43 -3.36
N PRO A 83 11.84 0.60 -4.71
CA PRO A 83 10.57 0.50 -5.42
C PRO A 83 9.89 -0.86 -5.26
N LEU A 84 10.68 -1.95 -5.21
CA LEU A 84 10.16 -3.30 -4.99
C LEU A 84 9.66 -3.48 -3.54
N VAL A 85 10.40 -2.95 -2.56
CA VAL A 85 10.02 -3.02 -1.14
C VAL A 85 8.71 -2.28 -0.89
N ILE A 86 8.58 -1.06 -1.43
CA ILE A 86 7.36 -0.25 -1.33
C ILE A 86 6.18 -0.97 -2.00
N LEU A 87 6.40 -1.53 -3.19
CA LEU A 87 5.38 -2.30 -3.90
C LEU A 87 4.93 -3.52 -3.08
N ALA A 88 5.86 -4.31 -2.58
CA ALA A 88 5.55 -5.49 -1.79
C ALA A 88 4.78 -5.13 -0.51
N ALA A 89 5.19 -4.08 0.20
CA ALA A 89 4.52 -3.62 1.42
C ALA A 89 3.10 -3.12 1.14
N THR A 90 2.90 -2.32 0.08
CA THR A 90 1.58 -1.78 -0.26
C THR A 90 0.63 -2.86 -0.78
N VAL A 91 1.11 -3.80 -1.59
CA VAL A 91 0.30 -4.93 -2.09
C VAL A 91 -0.10 -5.85 -0.95
N LEU A 92 0.86 -6.24 -0.09
CA LEU A 92 0.56 -7.08 1.07
C LEU A 92 -0.44 -6.40 2.01
N GLY A 93 -0.24 -5.12 2.31
CA GLY A 93 -1.17 -4.34 3.14
C GLY A 93 -2.57 -4.26 2.52
N ALA A 94 -2.67 -4.04 1.20
CA ALA A 94 -3.94 -4.00 0.49
C ALA A 94 -4.66 -5.37 0.55
N VAL A 95 -3.93 -6.47 0.34
CA VAL A 95 -4.49 -7.82 0.42
C VAL A 95 -5.05 -8.11 1.82
N LEU A 96 -4.32 -7.75 2.88
CA LEU A 96 -4.78 -7.96 4.26
C LEU A 96 -6.04 -7.16 4.58
N ILE A 97 -6.13 -5.90 4.13
CA ILE A 97 -7.35 -5.08 4.29
C ILE A 97 -8.50 -5.68 3.49
N LEU A 98 -8.28 -6.13 2.25
CA LEU A 98 -9.31 -6.76 1.43
C LEU A 98 -9.82 -8.08 2.03
N ILE A 99 -8.92 -8.90 2.59
CA ILE A 99 -9.30 -10.08 3.35
C ILE A 99 -10.25 -9.68 4.48
N ARG A 100 -9.96 -8.58 5.20
CA ARG A 100 -10.81 -8.10 6.28
C ARG A 100 -12.16 -7.57 5.79
N VAL A 101 -12.21 -6.98 4.61
CA VAL A 101 -13.48 -6.58 3.96
C VAL A 101 -14.36 -7.79 3.65
N ILE A 102 -13.74 -8.90 3.23
CA ILE A 102 -14.45 -10.13 2.83
C ILE A 102 -14.88 -10.94 4.06
N ILE A 103 -13.95 -11.14 5.01
CA ILE A 103 -14.23 -11.86 6.24
C ILE A 103 -14.96 -10.92 7.19
N SER A 104 -16.27 -11.10 7.30
CA SER A 104 -17.06 -10.52 8.38
C SER A 104 -16.73 -11.28 9.65
N ASP A 105 -16.52 -10.58 10.78
CA ASP A 105 -16.71 -11.22 12.07
C ASP A 105 -18.21 -11.43 12.23
N ASP A 106 -18.72 -12.55 11.73
CA ASP A 106 -19.98 -13.06 12.22
C ASP A 106 -19.66 -13.55 13.63
N PRO A 107 -20.17 -12.88 14.69
CA PRO A 107 -20.04 -13.43 16.01
C PRO A 107 -20.70 -14.79 15.98
N ASP A 108 -19.98 -15.82 16.43
CA ASP A 108 -20.55 -17.14 16.63
C ASP A 108 -21.82 -16.95 17.43
N THR A 109 -22.98 -17.07 16.77
CA THR A 109 -24.29 -17.04 17.40
C THR A 109 -24.48 -18.33 18.19
N THR A 110 -23.69 -18.45 19.26
CA THR A 110 -23.87 -19.52 20.23
C THR A 110 -24.93 -19.08 21.23
N GLY A 111 -26.18 -19.18 20.81
CA GLY A 111 -27.33 -18.84 21.65
C GLY A 111 -28.33 -17.90 20.95
N ASN A 112 -29.52 -17.75 21.52
CA ASN A 112 -30.62 -16.92 21.04
C ASN A 112 -30.38 -15.40 21.15
N VAL A 113 -29.18 -14.93 20.79
CA VAL A 113 -28.82 -13.52 20.84
C VAL A 113 -28.59 -13.02 19.41
N ASP A 114 -29.47 -12.14 18.94
CA ASP A 114 -29.28 -11.47 17.68
C ASP A 114 -28.16 -10.43 17.81
N VAL A 115 -27.07 -10.63 17.05
CA VAL A 115 -25.97 -9.70 16.96
C VAL A 115 -25.94 -9.10 15.55
N ASP A 116 -26.25 -7.81 15.45
CA ASP A 116 -26.13 -7.09 14.18
C ASP A 116 -24.75 -6.45 14.05
N VAL A 117 -23.99 -6.90 13.06
CA VAL A 117 -22.65 -6.39 12.74
C VAL A 117 -22.68 -5.59 11.45
N SER A 118 -22.39 -4.31 11.55
CA SER A 118 -22.31 -3.43 10.37
C SER A 118 -20.90 -2.96 10.11
N ARG A 119 -20.48 -2.96 8.80
CA ARG A 119 -19.18 -2.48 8.35
C ARG A 119 -19.15 -0.95 8.36
N GLY A 120 -18.16 -0.40 9.05
CA GLY A 120 -17.97 1.04 9.15
C GLY A 120 -17.28 1.65 7.92
N ILE A 121 -17.48 2.95 7.72
CA ILE A 121 -16.91 3.70 6.60
C ILE A 121 -15.36 3.70 6.61
N GLY A 122 -14.74 3.59 7.80
CA GLY A 122 -13.28 3.56 7.94
C GLY A 122 -12.65 2.38 7.22
N LEU A 123 -13.28 1.19 7.27
CA LEU A 123 -12.81 -0.01 6.58
C LEU A 123 -12.85 0.17 5.05
N TRP A 124 -13.95 0.69 4.50
CA TRP A 124 -14.11 0.93 3.07
C TRP A 124 -13.10 1.95 2.53
N LEU A 125 -12.93 3.06 3.24
CA LEU A 125 -12.00 4.11 2.83
C LEU A 125 -10.54 3.67 2.99
N SER A 126 -10.22 2.83 3.99
CA SER A 126 -8.90 2.19 4.11
C SER A 126 -8.64 1.23 2.94
N ALA A 127 -9.64 0.47 2.51
CA ALA A 127 -9.51 -0.41 1.34
C ALA A 127 -9.24 0.40 0.07
N VAL A 128 -9.99 1.47 -0.19
CA VAL A 128 -9.75 2.36 -1.33
C VAL A 128 -8.36 2.99 -1.26
N GLY A 129 -7.97 3.51 -0.09
CA GLY A 129 -6.64 4.09 0.12
C GLY A 129 -5.50 3.11 -0.15
N SER A 130 -5.64 1.86 0.30
CA SER A 130 -4.63 0.82 0.08
C SER A 130 -4.51 0.42 -1.39
N ILE A 131 -5.62 0.36 -2.14
CA ILE A 131 -5.61 0.11 -3.58
C ILE A 131 -4.91 1.26 -4.32
N ILE A 132 -5.20 2.51 -3.97
CA ILE A 132 -4.54 3.69 -4.56
C ILE A 132 -3.02 3.64 -4.29
N ALA A 133 -2.62 3.33 -3.06
CA ALA A 133 -1.20 3.19 -2.71
C ALA A 133 -0.51 2.09 -3.50
N ALA A 134 -1.13 0.91 -3.62
CA ALA A 134 -0.58 -0.21 -4.38
C ALA A 134 -0.47 0.11 -5.88
N ALA A 135 -1.47 0.76 -6.48
CA ALA A 135 -1.42 1.22 -7.87
C ALA A 135 -0.30 2.24 -8.09
N GLY A 136 -0.14 3.22 -7.20
CA GLY A 136 0.95 4.20 -7.26
C GLY A 136 2.33 3.55 -7.16
N ALA A 137 2.49 2.58 -6.24
CA ALA A 137 3.73 1.82 -6.08
C ALA A 137 4.05 0.98 -7.34
N PHE A 138 3.06 0.35 -7.94
CA PHE A 138 3.21 -0.42 -9.17
C PHE A 138 3.66 0.46 -10.34
N LEU A 139 3.02 1.62 -10.54
CA LEU A 139 3.42 2.57 -11.59
C LEU A 139 4.84 3.11 -11.37
N THR A 140 5.21 3.38 -10.13
CA THR A 140 6.56 3.83 -9.77
C THR A 140 7.60 2.72 -10.04
N TYR A 141 7.26 1.47 -9.72
CA TYR A 141 8.12 0.32 -10.02
C TYR A 141 8.33 0.13 -11.52
N GLN A 142 7.27 0.21 -12.33
CA GLN A 142 7.36 0.12 -13.78
C GLN A 142 8.25 1.23 -14.37
N ALA A 143 8.03 2.49 -14.00
CA ALA A 143 8.82 3.62 -14.49
C ALA A 143 10.31 3.44 -14.22
N ASN A 144 10.69 2.99 -13.01
CA ASN A 144 12.09 2.74 -12.69
C ASN A 144 12.69 1.52 -13.43
N SER A 145 11.87 0.53 -13.77
CA SER A 145 12.31 -0.65 -14.52
C SER A 145 12.59 -0.33 -15.99
N PHE A 146 11.88 0.61 -16.57
CA PHE A 146 12.15 1.09 -17.94
C PHE A 146 13.42 1.94 -18.01
N ASP A 147 13.62 2.85 -17.06
CA ASP A 147 14.83 3.70 -17.01
C ASP A 147 16.12 2.87 -16.90
N SER A 148 16.11 1.77 -16.17
CA SER A 148 17.27 0.88 -16.03
C SER A 148 17.57 0.08 -17.30
N ARG A 149 16.62 -0.14 -18.18
CA ARG A 149 16.83 -0.84 -19.47
C ARG A 149 17.40 0.09 -20.54
N THR A 150 17.03 1.35 -20.52
CA THR A 150 17.52 2.35 -21.49
C THR A 150 18.89 2.90 -21.14
N SER A 151 19.30 2.84 -19.88
CA SER A 151 20.60 3.32 -19.39
C SER A 151 21.69 2.24 -19.37
N ASN A 152 21.57 1.14 -20.16
CA ASN A 152 22.65 0.18 -20.32
C ASN A 152 23.68 0.70 -21.34
N PRO A 153 24.83 1.29 -20.89
CA PRO A 153 25.82 1.84 -21.80
C PRO A 153 26.63 0.75 -22.55
N GLY A 154 26.33 -0.52 -22.34
CA GLY A 154 26.98 -1.66 -22.98
C GLY A 154 26.54 -1.95 -24.40
N ALA A 155 25.57 -1.21 -24.94
CA ALA A 155 25.22 -1.23 -26.35
C ALA A 155 25.90 -0.08 -27.13
N ALA A 156 27.16 0.25 -26.80
CA ALA A 156 27.95 1.03 -27.73
C ALA A 156 27.91 0.33 -29.09
N PRO A 157 27.60 1.03 -30.19
CA PRO A 157 27.72 0.44 -31.53
C PRO A 157 29.11 -0.19 -31.63
N ARG A 158 29.18 -1.48 -31.96
CA ARG A 158 30.47 -2.08 -32.28
C ARG A 158 31.07 -1.18 -33.32
N PRO A 159 32.30 -0.64 -33.11
CA PRO A 159 32.99 0.08 -34.16
C PRO A 159 32.99 -0.86 -35.39
N ASP A 160 32.49 -0.33 -36.48
CA ASP A 160 32.42 -1.04 -37.75
C ASP A 160 33.74 -1.75 -37.94
N ARG A 161 33.65 -3.06 -38.13
CA ARG A 161 34.82 -3.89 -38.46
C ARG A 161 35.42 -3.27 -39.67
N GLU A 162 36.56 -2.55 -39.51
CA GLU A 162 37.34 -2.07 -40.65
C GLU A 162 37.59 -3.28 -41.53
N ILE A 163 36.97 -3.28 -42.70
CA ILE A 163 37.23 -4.26 -43.75
C ILE A 163 38.66 -3.96 -44.19
N PRO A 164 39.62 -4.88 -44.01
CA PRO A 164 40.98 -4.67 -44.46
C PRO A 164 40.98 -4.42 -45.97
N PRO A 165 41.75 -3.45 -46.47
CA PRO A 165 41.80 -3.15 -47.88
C PRO A 165 42.29 -4.41 -48.64
N THR A 166 41.49 -4.87 -49.59
CA THR A 166 41.86 -5.90 -50.53
C THR A 166 43.04 -5.41 -51.39
N THR A 167 44.24 -5.84 -51.06
CA THR A 167 45.44 -5.68 -51.98
C THR A 167 45.23 -6.50 -53.21
N SER A 168 45.06 -5.84 -54.34
CA SER A 168 45.18 -6.36 -55.69
C SER A 168 46.63 -6.36 -56.18
#